data_d97d5b175e036758f8b80a6fea9340ca
#
_entry.id   d97d5b175e036758f8b80a6fea9340ca
#
_cell.length_a   1.000
_cell.length_b   1.000
_cell.length_c   1.000
_cell.angle_alpha   90.00
_cell.angle_beta   90.00
_cell.angle_gamma   90.00
#
_symmetry.space_group_name_H-M   'P 1'
#
loop_
_entity.id
_entity.type
_entity.pdbx_description
1 polymer ?
#
loop_
_entity_poly.entity_id
_entity_poly.type
_entity_poly.pdbx_seq_one_letter_code
_entity_poly.pdbx_strand_id
1 'polypeptide(L)'
;RAARYFCPDVSFILDIGGQDMKCCKVRDGYIEDIVLNEACSSGCGSFIDTFASGLRIPIDQFAKEGLLAPMPIDLGSRCTVFMNSKVKQAQKEGATVQDIAAGLAYSVIKNALYKVLKVKDPKELGDHIVVQGGTFYNESVLRAFEKLMGVEVIRPDVSGLMGAYGMALLAAETAEE
;
A
#
# COMPACT_ATOMS: atom_id res chain seq x y z
N ARG A 1 7.28 15.77 -6.15
CA ARG A 1 7.23 17.10 -5.52
C ARG A 1 6.37 17.08 -4.25
N ALA A 2 5.15 16.53 -4.29
CA ALA A 2 4.28 16.47 -3.12
C ALA A 2 4.91 15.70 -1.95
N ALA A 3 5.50 14.55 -2.18
CA ALA A 3 6.14 13.78 -1.11
C ALA A 3 7.23 14.59 -0.38
N ARG A 4 8.04 15.35 -1.10
CA ARG A 4 9.04 16.25 -0.50
C ARG A 4 8.46 17.43 0.27
N TYR A 5 7.25 17.84 -0.07
CA TYR A 5 6.54 18.89 0.68
C TYR A 5 6.17 18.40 2.10
N PHE A 6 5.72 17.15 2.22
CA PHE A 6 5.37 16.54 3.51
C PHE A 6 6.57 15.96 4.26
N CYS A 7 7.60 15.52 3.53
CA CYS A 7 8.83 14.93 4.06
C CYS A 7 10.02 15.43 3.21
N PRO A 8 10.68 16.53 3.62
CA PRO A 8 11.77 17.14 2.83
C PRO A 8 12.95 16.20 2.54
N ASP A 9 13.23 15.29 3.45
CA ASP A 9 14.29 14.30 3.43
C ASP A 9 13.81 12.89 3.05
N VAL A 10 12.67 12.79 2.35
CA VAL A 10 12.12 11.51 1.90
C VAL A 10 13.17 10.68 1.14
N SER A 11 13.34 9.42 1.56
CA SER A 11 14.24 8.45 0.94
C SER A 11 13.52 7.46 0.03
N PHE A 12 12.24 7.19 0.33
CA PHE A 12 11.43 6.23 -0.42
C PHE A 12 9.96 6.64 -0.47
N ILE A 13 9.35 6.43 -1.65
CA ILE A 13 7.92 6.70 -1.86
C ILE A 13 7.29 5.41 -2.38
N LEU A 14 6.22 4.97 -1.72
CA LEU A 14 5.37 3.88 -2.17
C LEU A 14 3.98 4.42 -2.51
N ASP A 15 3.62 4.38 -3.78
CA ASP A 15 2.30 4.75 -4.28
C ASP A 15 1.54 3.49 -4.67
N ILE A 16 0.41 3.23 -4.00
CA ILE A 16 -0.49 2.13 -4.35
C ILE A 16 -1.86 2.68 -4.70
N GLY A 17 -2.17 2.62 -5.98
CA GLY A 17 -3.47 2.98 -6.54
C GLY A 17 -4.47 1.81 -6.50
N GLY A 18 -5.58 1.98 -7.21
CA GLY A 18 -6.59 0.93 -7.38
C GLY A 18 -6.09 -0.26 -8.22
N GLN A 19 -5.29 0.00 -9.25
CA GLN A 19 -4.86 -1.02 -10.23
C GLN A 19 -3.36 -1.01 -10.52
N ASP A 20 -2.64 0.01 -10.12
CA ASP A 20 -1.21 0.14 -10.34
C ASP A 20 -0.46 0.44 -9.04
N MET A 21 0.85 0.29 -9.11
CA MET A 21 1.75 0.58 -8.01
C MET A 21 3.03 1.19 -8.56
N LYS A 22 3.52 2.20 -7.88
CA LYS A 22 4.79 2.86 -8.20
C LYS A 22 5.65 2.97 -6.95
N CYS A 23 6.93 2.70 -7.12
CA CYS A 23 7.90 2.80 -6.06
C CYS A 23 9.03 3.69 -6.53
N CYS A 24 9.39 4.72 -5.75
CA CYS A 24 10.46 5.63 -6.09
C CYS A 24 11.50 5.63 -4.96
N LYS A 25 12.75 5.38 -5.30
CA LYS A 25 13.89 5.70 -4.43
C LYS A 25 14.32 7.13 -4.67
N VAL A 26 14.53 7.86 -3.58
CA VAL A 26 14.89 9.27 -3.61
C VAL A 26 16.24 9.44 -2.92
N ARG A 27 17.17 10.14 -3.56
CA ARG A 27 18.47 10.51 -2.99
C ARG A 27 18.76 11.98 -3.30
N ASP A 28 19.17 12.72 -2.30
CA ASP A 28 19.49 14.15 -2.41
C ASP A 28 18.36 14.98 -3.06
N GLY A 29 17.10 14.55 -2.82
CA GLY A 29 15.92 15.20 -3.35
C GLY A 29 15.59 14.89 -4.81
N TYR A 30 16.30 13.97 -5.45
CA TYR A 30 16.07 13.52 -6.82
C TYR A 30 15.63 12.05 -6.83
N ILE A 31 14.82 11.70 -7.83
CA ILE A 31 14.43 10.31 -8.04
C ILE A 31 15.65 9.57 -8.60
N GLU A 32 16.16 8.60 -7.84
CA GLU A 32 17.27 7.74 -8.23
C GLU A 32 16.79 6.53 -9.05
N ASP A 33 15.65 5.95 -8.66
CA ASP A 33 15.09 4.76 -9.29
C ASP A 33 13.57 4.76 -9.19
N ILE A 34 12.91 4.23 -10.23
CA ILE A 34 11.47 4.04 -10.28
C ILE A 34 11.16 2.61 -10.69
N VAL A 35 10.38 1.92 -9.88
CA VAL A 35 9.84 0.60 -10.20
C VAL A 35 8.33 0.70 -10.35
N LEU A 36 7.81 0.21 -11.47
CA LEU A 36 6.39 0.19 -11.79
C LEU A 36 5.86 -1.25 -11.77
N ASN A 37 4.66 -1.44 -11.24
CA ASN A 37 3.90 -2.67 -11.40
C ASN A 37 2.60 -2.38 -12.15
N GLU A 38 2.63 -2.52 -13.45
CA GLU A 38 1.48 -2.32 -14.33
C GLU A 38 0.82 -3.65 -14.75
N ALA A 39 1.50 -4.77 -14.49
CA ALA A 39 1.09 -6.07 -15.03
C ALA A 39 0.06 -6.80 -14.16
N CYS A 40 -0.14 -6.43 -12.90
CA CYS A 40 -0.99 -7.20 -11.99
C CYS A 40 -1.61 -6.34 -10.89
N SER A 41 -2.93 -6.24 -10.89
CA SER A 41 -3.71 -5.55 -9.85
C SER A 41 -3.74 -6.28 -8.49
N SER A 42 -3.16 -7.49 -8.40
CA SER A 42 -3.20 -8.30 -7.17
C SER A 42 -2.44 -7.72 -5.97
N GLY A 43 -1.71 -6.64 -6.18
CA GLY A 43 -1.03 -5.88 -5.12
C GLY A 43 -1.62 -4.50 -4.91
N CYS A 44 -2.81 -4.20 -5.45
CA CYS A 44 -3.42 -2.88 -5.47
C CYS A 44 -4.80 -2.86 -4.79
N GLY A 45 -5.39 -1.69 -4.65
CA GLY A 45 -6.62 -1.47 -3.89
C GLY A 45 -7.83 -2.25 -4.42
N SER A 46 -8.00 -2.35 -5.75
CA SER A 46 -9.12 -3.09 -6.37
C SER A 46 -9.17 -4.57 -5.97
N PHE A 47 -8.03 -5.14 -5.60
CA PHE A 47 -7.98 -6.49 -5.06
C PHE A 47 -8.71 -6.60 -3.71
N ILE A 48 -8.46 -5.66 -2.79
CA ILE A 48 -9.13 -5.63 -1.48
C ILE A 48 -10.61 -5.31 -1.66
N ASP A 49 -10.95 -4.34 -2.54
CA ASP A 49 -12.35 -3.97 -2.87
C ASP A 49 -13.16 -5.17 -3.37
N THR A 50 -12.55 -6.02 -4.19
CA THR A 50 -13.22 -7.23 -4.71
C THR A 50 -13.62 -8.16 -3.58
N PHE A 51 -12.76 -8.36 -2.58
CA PHE A 51 -13.07 -9.21 -1.44
C PHE A 51 -14.09 -8.57 -0.49
N ALA A 52 -13.94 -7.29 -0.17
CA ALA A 52 -14.91 -6.56 0.65
C ALA A 52 -16.30 -6.59 0.04
N SER A 53 -16.41 -6.33 -1.27
CA SER A 53 -17.66 -6.41 -2.03
C SER A 53 -18.24 -7.82 -2.05
N GLY A 54 -17.42 -8.84 -2.21
CA GLY A 54 -17.83 -10.24 -2.17
C GLY A 54 -18.40 -10.66 -0.83
N LEU A 55 -17.94 -10.05 0.26
CA LEU A 55 -18.45 -10.22 1.63
C LEU A 55 -19.60 -9.26 1.94
N ARG A 56 -19.96 -8.36 1.03
CA ARG A 56 -20.97 -7.29 1.22
C ARG A 56 -20.64 -6.36 2.38
N ILE A 57 -19.38 -6.05 2.60
CA ILE A 57 -18.89 -5.15 3.62
C ILE A 57 -18.34 -3.89 2.95
N PRO A 58 -18.75 -2.68 3.37
CA PRO A 58 -18.14 -1.44 2.91
C PRO A 58 -16.63 -1.43 3.13
N ILE A 59 -15.85 -0.88 2.19
CA ILE A 59 -14.38 -0.96 2.21
C ILE A 59 -13.78 -0.29 3.45
N ASP A 60 -14.36 0.80 3.92
CA ASP A 60 -13.94 1.51 5.12
C ASP A 60 -14.19 0.68 6.40
N GLN A 61 -15.31 -0.03 6.45
CA GLN A 61 -15.60 -0.97 7.53
C GLN A 61 -14.65 -2.17 7.45
N PHE A 62 -14.43 -2.72 6.26
CA PHE A 62 -13.52 -3.85 6.04
C PHE A 62 -12.09 -3.51 6.47
N ALA A 63 -11.65 -2.28 6.21
CA ALA A 63 -10.36 -1.78 6.68
C ALA A 63 -10.25 -1.75 8.21
N LYS A 64 -11.30 -1.29 8.90
CA LYS A 64 -11.36 -1.25 10.37
C LYS A 64 -11.36 -2.65 10.98
N GLU A 65 -12.12 -3.57 10.38
CA GLU A 65 -12.13 -4.97 10.81
C GLU A 65 -10.72 -5.58 10.81
N GLY A 66 -9.93 -5.33 9.77
CA GLY A 66 -8.57 -5.85 9.68
C GLY A 66 -7.62 -5.36 10.78
N LEU A 67 -7.88 -4.19 11.39
CA LEU A 67 -7.10 -3.72 12.53
C LEU A 67 -7.37 -4.52 13.81
N LEU A 68 -8.52 -5.18 13.89
CA LEU A 68 -8.96 -5.96 15.05
C LEU A 68 -8.59 -7.44 14.94
N ALA A 69 -7.90 -7.84 13.88
CA ALA A 69 -7.55 -9.24 13.61
C ALA A 69 -6.66 -9.83 14.73
N PRO A 70 -7.13 -10.86 15.45
CA PRO A 70 -6.30 -11.53 16.45
C PRO A 70 -5.23 -12.41 15.79
N MET A 71 -5.53 -13.00 14.62
CA MET A 71 -4.67 -13.94 13.92
C MET A 71 -4.79 -13.81 12.39
N PRO A 72 -4.16 -12.78 11.79
CA PRO A 72 -4.23 -12.56 10.35
C PRO A 72 -3.85 -13.82 9.55
N ILE A 73 -4.68 -14.21 8.58
CA ILE A 73 -4.38 -15.38 7.74
C ILE A 73 -3.19 -15.10 6.82
N ASP A 74 -2.31 -16.07 6.65
CA ASP A 74 -1.20 -15.93 5.69
C ASP A 74 -1.62 -16.32 4.28
N LEU A 75 -1.92 -15.32 3.48
CA LEU A 75 -2.26 -15.49 2.06
C LEU A 75 -1.00 -15.53 1.17
N GLY A 76 0.15 -15.15 1.71
CA GLY A 76 1.38 -14.99 0.93
C GLY A 76 1.30 -13.80 -0.03
N SER A 77 2.07 -13.86 -1.13
CA SER A 77 2.13 -12.84 -2.19
C SER A 77 1.83 -13.47 -3.56
N ARG A 78 0.75 -14.23 -3.68
CA ARG A 78 0.39 -14.96 -4.91
C ARG A 78 -0.59 -14.17 -5.77
N CYS A 79 -0.80 -14.64 -6.99
CA CYS A 79 -1.80 -14.09 -7.92
C CYS A 79 -3.22 -14.19 -7.32
N THR A 80 -4.08 -13.21 -7.63
CA THR A 80 -5.48 -13.07 -7.17
C THR A 80 -6.30 -14.36 -7.34
N VAL A 81 -6.10 -15.08 -8.44
CA VAL A 81 -6.82 -16.34 -8.72
C VAL A 81 -6.59 -17.38 -7.63
N PHE A 82 -5.34 -17.53 -7.20
CA PHE A 82 -5.00 -18.47 -6.11
C PHE A 82 -5.42 -17.95 -4.74
N MET A 83 -5.50 -16.65 -4.54
CA MET A 83 -5.95 -16.06 -3.28
C MET A 83 -7.42 -16.31 -3.03
N ASN A 84 -8.28 -16.25 -4.06
CA ASN A 84 -9.70 -16.59 -3.92
C ASN A 84 -9.89 -18.00 -3.33
N SER A 85 -9.12 -18.97 -3.78
CA SER A 85 -9.20 -20.33 -3.26
C SER A 85 -8.72 -20.41 -1.81
N LYS A 86 -7.66 -19.69 -1.46
CA LYS A 86 -7.14 -19.63 -0.08
C LYS A 86 -8.10 -18.95 0.88
N VAL A 87 -8.71 -17.83 0.48
CA VAL A 87 -9.71 -17.15 1.31
C VAL A 87 -10.92 -18.05 1.54
N LYS A 88 -11.44 -18.71 0.49
CA LYS A 88 -12.54 -19.67 0.63
C LYS A 88 -12.20 -20.83 1.55
N GLN A 89 -10.96 -21.32 1.47
CA GLN A 89 -10.49 -22.38 2.37
C GLN A 89 -10.42 -21.88 3.82
N ALA A 90 -9.83 -20.71 4.05
CA ALA A 90 -9.75 -20.10 5.37
C ALA A 90 -11.14 -19.87 5.98
N GLN A 91 -12.12 -19.42 5.19
CA GLN A 91 -13.51 -19.28 5.62
C GLN A 91 -14.13 -20.64 6.07
N LYS A 92 -13.87 -21.71 5.32
CA LYS A 92 -14.33 -23.06 5.70
C LYS A 92 -13.67 -23.56 6.99
N GLU A 93 -12.45 -23.12 7.26
CA GLU A 93 -11.67 -23.43 8.47
C GLU A 93 -12.04 -22.51 9.65
N GLY A 94 -12.98 -21.58 9.46
CA GLY A 94 -13.49 -20.70 10.52
C GLY A 94 -12.73 -19.39 10.71
N ALA A 95 -11.92 -18.97 9.71
CA ALA A 95 -11.28 -17.66 9.77
C ALA A 95 -12.33 -16.54 9.83
N THR A 96 -12.08 -15.56 10.68
CA THR A 96 -12.95 -14.40 10.86
C THR A 96 -12.79 -13.39 9.71
N VAL A 97 -13.74 -12.49 9.58
CA VAL A 97 -13.64 -11.36 8.63
C VAL A 97 -12.40 -10.51 8.95
N GLN A 98 -12.12 -10.30 10.23
CA GLN A 98 -10.95 -9.58 10.72
C GLN A 98 -9.66 -10.22 10.20
N ASP A 99 -9.51 -11.51 10.39
CA ASP A 99 -8.31 -12.25 9.99
C ASP A 99 -8.12 -12.26 8.47
N ILE A 100 -9.21 -12.33 7.71
CA ILE A 100 -9.20 -12.26 6.24
C ILE A 100 -8.81 -10.85 5.79
N ALA A 101 -9.41 -9.80 6.36
CA ALA A 101 -9.12 -8.41 5.99
C ALA A 101 -7.66 -8.05 6.25
N ALA A 102 -7.13 -8.41 7.42
CA ALA A 102 -5.72 -8.23 7.73
C ALA A 102 -4.81 -9.06 6.81
N GLY A 103 -5.15 -10.31 6.55
CA GLY A 103 -4.39 -11.19 5.66
C GLY A 103 -4.27 -10.62 4.24
N LEU A 104 -5.34 -10.01 3.72
CA LEU A 104 -5.34 -9.32 2.43
C LEU A 104 -4.44 -8.08 2.46
N ALA A 105 -4.51 -7.26 3.52
CA ALA A 105 -3.65 -6.10 3.68
C ALA A 105 -2.16 -6.49 3.70
N TYR A 106 -1.80 -7.51 4.49
CA TYR A 106 -0.44 -8.06 4.50
C TYR A 106 -0.02 -8.60 3.13
N SER A 107 -0.92 -9.24 2.40
CA SER A 107 -0.63 -9.80 1.08
C SER A 107 -0.31 -8.72 0.04
N VAL A 108 -1.07 -7.60 0.04
CA VAL A 108 -0.79 -6.43 -0.81
C VAL A 108 0.62 -5.91 -0.56
N ILE A 109 0.96 -5.69 0.70
CA ILE A 109 2.28 -5.15 1.06
C ILE A 109 3.40 -6.15 0.81
N LYS A 110 3.22 -7.45 1.12
CA LYS A 110 4.20 -8.49 0.77
C LYS A 110 4.44 -8.55 -0.75
N ASN A 111 3.41 -8.35 -1.56
CA ASN A 111 3.56 -8.28 -3.01
C ASN A 111 4.41 -7.06 -3.42
N ALA A 112 4.13 -5.89 -2.87
CA ALA A 112 4.91 -4.68 -3.12
C ALA A 112 6.39 -4.88 -2.77
N LEU A 113 6.66 -5.29 -1.54
CA LEU A 113 8.02 -5.39 -1.02
C LEU A 113 8.83 -6.51 -1.68
N TYR A 114 8.26 -7.71 -1.76
CA TYR A 114 9.04 -8.89 -2.13
C TYR A 114 8.99 -9.27 -3.60
N LYS A 115 7.92 -8.93 -4.32
CA LYS A 115 7.81 -9.22 -5.75
C LYS A 115 8.17 -8.05 -6.64
N VAL A 116 7.65 -6.86 -6.32
CA VAL A 116 7.86 -5.68 -7.14
C VAL A 116 9.23 -5.09 -6.83
N LEU A 117 9.49 -4.75 -5.58
CA LEU A 117 10.73 -4.13 -5.13
C LEU A 117 11.88 -5.12 -4.91
N LYS A 118 11.57 -6.39 -4.66
CA LYS A 118 12.54 -7.44 -4.31
C LYS A 118 13.43 -7.08 -3.12
N VAL A 119 12.85 -6.36 -2.14
CA VAL A 119 13.52 -5.94 -0.91
C VAL A 119 13.97 -7.17 -0.14
N LYS A 120 15.23 -7.20 0.26
CA LYS A 120 15.79 -8.25 1.12
C LYS A 120 15.86 -7.79 2.58
N ASP A 121 16.22 -6.54 2.80
CA ASP A 121 16.28 -5.90 4.10
C ASP A 121 15.42 -4.63 4.07
N PRO A 122 14.46 -4.46 5.01
CA PRO A 122 13.69 -3.21 5.15
C PRO A 122 14.55 -1.94 5.17
N LYS A 123 15.75 -1.99 5.75
CA LYS A 123 16.68 -0.87 5.81
C LYS A 123 17.15 -0.34 4.45
N GLU A 124 17.00 -1.13 3.38
CA GLU A 124 17.31 -0.70 2.00
C GLU A 124 16.44 0.48 1.53
N LEU A 125 15.28 0.69 2.17
CA LEU A 125 14.36 1.76 1.81
C LEU A 125 14.63 3.07 2.57
N GLY A 126 15.53 3.06 3.55
CA GLY A 126 15.82 4.20 4.42
C GLY A 126 14.75 4.41 5.49
N ASP A 127 14.91 5.51 6.25
CA ASP A 127 14.09 5.79 7.45
C ASP A 127 12.96 6.79 7.17
N HIS A 128 13.01 7.54 6.07
CA HIS A 128 12.04 8.58 5.71
C HIS A 128 11.16 8.12 4.54
N ILE A 129 10.10 7.37 4.88
CA ILE A 129 9.23 6.74 3.91
C ILE A 129 7.90 7.49 3.83
N VAL A 130 7.51 7.87 2.62
CA VAL A 130 6.18 8.41 2.33
C VAL A 130 5.36 7.34 1.61
N VAL A 131 4.17 7.05 2.13
CA VAL A 131 3.19 6.20 1.46
C VAL A 131 2.04 7.05 0.93
N GLN A 132 1.59 6.74 -0.29
CA GLN A 132 0.55 7.48 -0.97
C GLN A 132 -0.28 6.59 -1.89
N GLY A 133 -1.28 7.15 -2.57
CA GLY A 133 -2.27 6.43 -3.34
C GLY A 133 -3.52 6.09 -2.52
N GLY A 134 -4.63 5.87 -3.22
CA GLY A 134 -5.94 5.65 -2.59
C GLY A 134 -6.00 4.41 -1.69
N THR A 135 -5.17 3.41 -1.96
CA THR A 135 -5.11 2.17 -1.17
C THR A 135 -4.65 2.43 0.27
N PHE A 136 -3.83 3.46 0.51
CA PHE A 136 -3.36 3.80 1.85
C PHE A 136 -4.40 4.54 2.72
N TYR A 137 -5.59 4.87 2.21
CA TYR A 137 -6.72 5.20 3.08
C TYR A 137 -7.21 4.01 3.90
N ASN A 138 -6.86 2.79 3.48
CA ASN A 138 -7.10 1.58 4.24
C ASN A 138 -6.06 1.47 5.38
N GLU A 139 -6.51 1.70 6.61
CA GLU A 139 -5.68 1.68 7.82
C GLU A 139 -5.00 0.32 8.06
N SER A 140 -5.64 -0.79 7.65
CA SER A 140 -5.02 -2.12 7.76
C SER A 140 -3.84 -2.27 6.83
N VAL A 141 -3.88 -1.66 5.63
CA VAL A 141 -2.76 -1.67 4.67
C VAL A 141 -1.60 -0.84 5.21
N LEU A 142 -1.89 0.35 5.74
CA LEU A 142 -0.89 1.20 6.39
C LEU A 142 -0.20 0.44 7.52
N ARG A 143 -0.99 -0.14 8.42
CA ARG A 143 -0.47 -0.88 9.57
C ARG A 143 0.32 -2.13 9.18
N ALA A 144 -0.12 -2.84 8.13
CA ALA A 144 0.62 -3.99 7.60
C ALA A 144 2.00 -3.57 7.06
N PHE A 145 2.08 -2.43 6.39
CA PHE A 145 3.36 -1.89 5.90
C PHE A 145 4.29 -1.55 7.07
N GLU A 146 3.84 -0.77 8.04
CA GLU A 146 4.64 -0.40 9.21
C GLU A 146 5.14 -1.61 9.99
N LYS A 147 4.28 -2.62 10.19
CA LYS A 147 4.67 -3.86 10.89
C LYS A 147 5.69 -4.69 10.11
N LEU A 148 5.59 -4.76 8.80
CA LEU A 148 6.54 -5.51 7.95
C LEU A 148 7.89 -4.80 7.85
N MET A 149 7.86 -3.47 7.82
CA MET A 149 9.06 -2.64 7.73
C MET A 149 9.72 -2.37 9.09
N GLY A 150 8.96 -2.44 10.18
CA GLY A 150 9.44 -2.11 11.52
C GLY A 150 9.69 -0.61 11.72
N VAL A 151 9.10 0.25 10.87
CA VAL A 151 9.22 1.71 10.92
C VAL A 151 7.84 2.36 10.82
N GLU A 152 7.70 3.55 11.39
CA GLU A 152 6.56 4.42 11.11
C GLU A 152 6.76 5.15 9.78
N VAL A 153 5.68 5.40 9.07
CA VAL A 153 5.73 6.04 7.77
C VAL A 153 4.85 7.28 7.72
N ILE A 154 5.17 8.19 6.81
CA ILE A 154 4.37 9.40 6.58
C ILE A 154 3.31 9.07 5.54
N ARG A 155 2.04 9.15 5.96
CA ARG A 155 0.89 9.10 5.07
C ARG A 155 0.19 10.47 5.12
N PRO A 156 0.33 11.32 4.09
CA PRO A 156 -0.41 12.57 4.00
C PRO A 156 -1.94 12.35 3.99
N ASP A 157 -2.70 13.27 4.57
CA ASP A 157 -4.17 13.19 4.56
C ASP A 157 -4.75 13.17 3.14
N VAL A 158 -4.04 13.79 2.18
CA VAL A 158 -4.37 13.82 0.75
C VAL A 158 -3.76 12.65 -0.02
N SER A 159 -3.50 11.53 0.63
CA SER A 159 -2.77 10.37 0.11
C SER A 159 -3.21 9.95 -1.32
N GLY A 160 -4.51 9.91 -1.59
CA GLY A 160 -5.06 9.57 -2.90
C GLY A 160 -4.97 10.70 -3.95
N LEU A 161 -4.60 11.90 -3.55
CA LEU A 161 -4.53 13.10 -4.41
C LEU A 161 -3.11 13.67 -4.55
N MET A 162 -2.09 12.92 -4.11
CA MET A 162 -0.70 13.39 -4.08
C MET A 162 -0.17 13.80 -5.45
N GLY A 163 -0.61 13.13 -6.53
CA GLY A 163 -0.27 13.53 -7.89
C GLY A 163 -0.81 14.92 -8.26
N ALA A 164 -2.08 15.17 -7.98
CA ALA A 164 -2.73 16.47 -8.22
C ALA A 164 -2.09 17.56 -7.34
N TYR A 165 -1.82 17.25 -6.07
CA TYR A 165 -1.17 18.18 -5.16
C TYR A 165 0.25 18.55 -5.64
N GLY A 166 1.02 17.56 -6.10
CA GLY A 166 2.36 17.80 -6.67
C GLY A 166 2.34 18.68 -7.92
N MET A 167 1.35 18.48 -8.80
CA MET A 167 1.15 19.32 -9.99
C MET A 167 0.77 20.75 -9.61
N ALA A 168 -0.07 20.94 -8.59
CA ALA A 168 -0.42 22.28 -8.11
C ALA A 168 0.80 23.02 -7.54
N LEU A 169 1.67 22.32 -6.80
CA LEU A 169 2.93 22.92 -6.32
C LEU A 169 3.86 23.34 -7.46
N LEU A 170 4.01 22.51 -8.49
CA LEU A 170 4.83 22.82 -9.66
C LEU A 170 4.24 24.01 -10.44
N ALA A 171 2.92 24.06 -10.62
CA ALA A 171 2.27 25.18 -11.30
C ALA A 171 2.45 26.51 -10.55
N ALA A 172 2.39 26.48 -9.22
CA ALA A 172 2.63 27.66 -8.40
C ALA A 172 4.08 28.18 -8.56
N GLU A 173 5.07 27.29 -8.53
CA GLU A 173 6.47 27.64 -8.72
C GLU A 173 6.73 28.28 -10.10
N THR A 174 6.13 27.74 -11.17
CA THR A 174 6.29 28.25 -12.54
C THR A 174 5.60 29.62 -12.73
N ALA A 175 4.60 29.94 -11.93
CA ALA A 175 3.89 31.22 -12.01
C ALA A 175 4.66 32.37 -11.29
N GLU A 176 5.63 32.06 -10.44
CA GLU A 176 6.47 33.01 -9.72
C GLU A 176 7.75 33.37 -10.48
N GLU A 177 8.10 32.63 -11.55
CA GLU A 177 9.18 32.89 -12.50
C GLU A 177 8.74 33.84 -13.64
#